data_58857e404784f4e2222f6831f8e75256
#
_entry.id   58857e404784f4e2222f6831f8e75256
#
_cell.length_a   1.000
_cell.length_b   1.000
_cell.length_c   1.000
_cell.angle_alpha   90.00
_cell.angle_beta   90.00
_cell.angle_gamma   90.00
#
_symmetry.space_group_name_H-M   'P 1'
#
loop_
_entity.id
_entity.type
_entity.pdbx_description
1 polymer ?
#
loop_
_entity_poly.entity_id
_entity_poly.type
_entity_poly.pdbx_seq_one_letter_code
_entity_poly.pdbx_strand_id
1 'polypeptide(L)'
;MVLVYASSNLQQSAAKVFAHLESDPKVVSEINEYFVPVLIDVDACREFGIISAALSGEIKRPVSFPFMMWMTAEGNPVAWLPIAAEDSRSAIMTRIKQSQSVVITQSLENNDYINKNSANDAAVRRERMKMPAVKQTLSTERQAFFQQNLRDLNALYDDLSGNIEGLGSLLPTAMLDMYNQASQCASLSTSARQRCHDCIKGNTEMLIHSAAIDFLDGGFYSSRSDAAWAVTTVDRNGLTQANAIQTFAQLGQTQNNADLLRIAEQAMAFQEKYFHTNDSLFAATGAHTSQTIESHYWSMNELEKALTPPELGLIKALCEVTAIGNIPAESDPKRLFFRLNNLTMRHSLKDVGEKLSLTSEQSESLLTSAKAKLLEERDKKSTTENSTKQTANAMVTLRTASAYASLFTASAKPAYKEKALATMASFRKVFASQKPMQYYHGSIYPSVTDARAGLIAATLQTALDLYDITLDQAWLDYANEWLIYLCEQHIIDNQLEESPPSCRLMNLPITDYRMIFDQSTLGVMKQNCARLAMAGRKVPDQMLRSCQLSFEILNAGSVTHTDYLLGLLYNDLATMILVPADASPALKDEIMLMPLRSIIRKCVPANGGKVTAIIPSQPDQVITDRDSLRRLYTP
;
A
#
# COMPACT_ATOMS: atom_id res chain seq x y z
N MET A 1 26.46 23.76 -1.77
CA MET A 1 25.25 23.08 -2.32
C MET A 1 24.82 21.97 -1.37
N VAL A 2 23.55 21.58 -1.41
CA VAL A 2 23.03 20.44 -0.65
C VAL A 2 22.94 19.24 -1.61
N LEU A 3 23.41 18.07 -1.17
CA LEU A 3 23.23 16.81 -1.87
C LEU A 3 22.21 15.96 -1.10
N VAL A 4 21.03 15.76 -1.67
CA VAL A 4 20.04 14.87 -1.13
C VAL A 4 20.22 13.47 -1.73
N TYR A 5 20.32 12.48 -0.86
CA TYR A 5 20.19 11.07 -1.21
C TYR A 5 18.85 10.58 -0.68
N ALA A 6 17.87 10.50 -1.57
CA ALA A 6 16.53 10.04 -1.26
C ALA A 6 16.42 8.53 -1.48
N SER A 7 16.04 7.79 -0.45
CA SER A 7 15.94 6.33 -0.42
C SER A 7 14.60 5.91 0.16
N SER A 8 14.23 4.65 0.00
CA SER A 8 13.04 4.06 0.61
C SER A 8 13.42 2.91 1.52
N ASN A 9 12.94 2.91 2.75
CA ASN A 9 13.09 1.78 3.66
C ASN A 9 12.15 0.60 3.34
N LEU A 10 11.13 0.84 2.52
CA LEU A 10 10.25 -0.20 1.99
C LEU A 10 10.91 -0.99 0.83
N GLN A 11 12.03 -0.48 0.26
CA GLN A 11 12.74 -1.09 -0.85
C GLN A 11 14.17 -1.50 -0.43
N GLN A 12 14.38 -2.79 -0.23
CA GLN A 12 15.69 -3.32 0.17
C GLN A 12 16.83 -3.05 -0.82
N SER A 13 16.51 -3.07 -2.11
CA SER A 13 17.47 -2.80 -3.18
C SER A 13 18.13 -1.42 -3.03
N ALA A 14 17.41 -0.44 -2.49
CA ALA A 14 17.94 0.90 -2.25
C ALA A 14 19.07 0.93 -1.20
N ALA A 15 19.00 0.10 -0.16
CA ALA A 15 20.04 0.01 0.86
C ALA A 15 21.38 -0.53 0.30
N LYS A 16 21.35 -1.43 -0.68
CA LYS A 16 22.56 -1.97 -1.34
C LYS A 16 23.32 -0.87 -2.09
N VAL A 17 22.61 0.06 -2.73
CA VAL A 17 23.24 1.18 -3.44
C VAL A 17 23.94 2.12 -2.45
N PHE A 18 23.33 2.38 -1.29
CA PHE A 18 23.97 3.19 -0.25
C PHE A 18 25.28 2.56 0.24
N ALA A 19 25.27 1.25 0.51
CA ALA A 19 26.49 0.52 0.89
C ALA A 19 27.59 0.58 -0.19
N HIS A 20 27.23 0.59 -1.48
CA HIS A 20 28.20 0.79 -2.55
C HIS A 20 28.84 2.18 -2.51
N LEU A 21 28.04 3.21 -2.26
CA LEU A 21 28.50 4.60 -2.14
C LEU A 21 29.43 4.77 -0.94
N GLU A 22 29.05 4.29 0.23
CA GLU A 22 29.86 4.35 1.46
C GLU A 22 31.20 3.62 1.33
N SER A 23 31.25 2.55 0.55
CA SER A 23 32.46 1.75 0.33
C SER A 23 33.48 2.38 -0.61
N ASP A 24 33.22 3.55 -1.21
CA ASP A 24 34.16 4.29 -2.07
C ASP A 24 34.68 5.55 -1.37
N PRO A 25 35.88 5.51 -0.74
CA PRO A 25 36.40 6.62 0.06
C PRO A 25 36.56 7.91 -0.73
N LYS A 26 36.83 7.82 -2.05
CA LYS A 26 36.98 9.00 -2.90
C LYS A 26 35.64 9.72 -3.06
N VAL A 27 34.57 8.98 -3.35
CA VAL A 27 33.23 9.55 -3.49
C VAL A 27 32.76 10.16 -2.18
N VAL A 28 32.97 9.47 -1.06
CA VAL A 28 32.64 9.98 0.28
C VAL A 28 33.40 11.25 0.60
N SER A 29 34.71 11.30 0.31
CA SER A 29 35.53 12.50 0.53
C SER A 29 35.03 13.68 -0.29
N GLU A 30 34.76 13.49 -1.58
CA GLU A 30 34.23 14.54 -2.47
C GLU A 30 32.85 15.03 -2.01
N ILE A 31 31.97 14.12 -1.56
CA ILE A 31 30.65 14.51 -1.03
C ILE A 31 30.83 15.43 0.19
N ASN A 32 31.66 15.06 1.14
CA ASN A 32 31.85 15.83 2.37
C ASN A 32 32.61 17.15 2.16
N GLU A 33 33.43 17.24 1.11
CA GLU A 33 34.19 18.45 0.77
C GLU A 33 33.34 19.51 0.05
N TYR A 34 32.49 19.07 -0.91
CA TYR A 34 31.79 20.00 -1.81
C TYR A 34 30.31 20.19 -1.48
N PHE A 35 29.71 19.31 -0.68
CA PHE A 35 28.26 19.32 -0.40
C PHE A 35 27.94 19.21 1.09
N VAL A 36 26.73 19.65 1.44
CA VAL A 36 26.07 19.28 2.69
C VAL A 36 25.22 18.04 2.38
N PRO A 37 25.65 16.83 2.78
CA PRO A 37 24.91 15.61 2.50
C PRO A 37 23.68 15.48 3.39
N VAL A 38 22.55 15.12 2.81
CA VAL A 38 21.28 14.87 3.49
C VAL A 38 20.71 13.54 3.03
N LEU A 39 20.48 12.63 3.97
CA LEU A 39 19.78 11.37 3.74
C LEU A 39 18.29 11.56 4.01
N ILE A 40 17.46 11.24 3.04
CA ILE A 40 15.99 11.33 3.12
C ILE A 40 15.39 9.95 2.93
N ASP A 41 14.49 9.60 3.83
CA ASP A 41 13.58 8.49 3.63
C ASP A 41 12.28 9.01 3.00
N VAL A 42 12.02 8.60 1.76
CA VAL A 42 10.84 9.04 0.99
C VAL A 42 9.52 8.46 1.54
N ASP A 43 9.58 7.40 2.35
CA ASP A 43 8.40 6.83 2.97
C ASP A 43 7.90 7.72 4.11
N ALA A 44 8.82 8.36 4.82
CA ALA A 44 8.53 9.35 5.85
C ALA A 44 8.33 10.77 5.28
N CYS A 45 9.11 11.13 4.27
CA CYS A 45 9.11 12.43 3.60
C CYS A 45 8.55 12.29 2.18
N ARG A 46 7.24 12.03 2.06
CA ARG A 46 6.53 11.72 0.81
C ARG A 46 6.73 12.79 -0.28
N GLU A 47 6.90 14.04 0.09
CA GLU A 47 7.17 15.14 -0.83
C GLU A 47 8.41 14.88 -1.71
N PHE A 48 9.42 14.20 -1.18
CA PHE A 48 10.60 13.81 -1.97
C PHE A 48 10.29 12.68 -2.97
N GLY A 49 9.41 11.76 -2.63
CA GLY A 49 8.91 10.75 -3.57
C GLY A 49 8.17 11.38 -4.74
N ILE A 50 7.29 12.34 -4.45
CA ILE A 50 6.46 13.04 -5.44
C ILE A 50 7.33 13.90 -6.37
N ILE A 51 8.25 14.70 -5.82
CA ILE A 51 9.14 15.52 -6.64
C ILE A 51 10.11 14.66 -7.47
N SER A 52 10.61 13.55 -6.93
CA SER A 52 11.46 12.62 -7.67
C SER A 52 10.74 12.05 -8.89
N ALA A 53 9.44 11.73 -8.75
CA ALA A 53 8.62 11.28 -9.87
C ALA A 53 8.44 12.39 -10.93
N ALA A 54 8.17 13.63 -10.50
CA ALA A 54 8.03 14.78 -11.39
C ALA A 54 9.33 15.08 -12.16
N LEU A 55 10.46 15.12 -11.45
CA LEU A 55 11.77 15.37 -12.05
C LEU A 55 12.23 14.22 -12.98
N SER A 56 11.93 12.98 -12.64
CA SER A 56 12.18 11.83 -13.54
C SER A 56 11.37 11.96 -14.82
N GLY A 57 10.12 12.43 -14.74
CA GLY A 57 9.27 12.71 -15.89
C GLY A 57 9.84 13.81 -16.81
N GLU A 58 10.45 14.86 -16.26
CA GLU A 58 11.10 15.93 -17.04
C GLU A 58 12.23 15.38 -17.95
N ILE A 59 12.96 14.36 -17.47
CA ILE A 59 14.03 13.69 -18.25
C ILE A 59 13.56 12.41 -18.96
N LYS A 60 12.25 12.16 -18.99
CA LYS A 60 11.61 10.98 -19.60
C LYS A 60 12.19 9.65 -19.10
N ARG A 61 12.42 9.54 -17.81
CA ARG A 61 12.86 8.31 -17.15
C ARG A 61 11.83 7.84 -16.13
N PRO A 62 11.70 6.55 -15.86
CA PRO A 62 10.91 6.07 -14.75
C PRO A 62 11.49 6.58 -13.43
N VAL A 63 10.63 6.79 -12.44
CA VAL A 63 11.08 7.06 -11.08
C VAL A 63 11.74 5.79 -10.52
N SER A 64 12.89 5.94 -9.88
CA SER A 64 13.58 4.86 -9.18
C SER A 64 14.27 5.38 -7.93
N PHE A 65 14.43 4.52 -6.95
CA PHE A 65 15.17 4.81 -5.73
C PHE A 65 16.35 3.83 -5.58
N PRO A 66 17.47 4.35 -5.04
CA PRO A 66 17.68 5.72 -4.54
C PRO A 66 17.68 6.78 -5.64
N PHE A 67 17.39 8.02 -5.24
CA PHE A 67 17.36 9.18 -6.12
C PHE A 67 18.30 10.26 -5.54
N MET A 68 19.30 10.66 -6.31
CA MET A 68 20.20 11.73 -5.91
C MET A 68 19.73 13.06 -6.48
N MET A 69 19.76 14.12 -5.67
CA MET A 69 19.39 15.46 -6.09
C MET A 69 20.35 16.49 -5.49
N TRP A 70 20.88 17.34 -6.35
CA TRP A 70 21.70 18.49 -5.93
C TRP A 70 20.80 19.73 -5.90
N MET A 71 20.88 20.48 -4.82
CA MET A 71 20.05 21.66 -4.59
C MET A 71 20.89 22.85 -4.16
N THR A 72 20.38 24.06 -4.39
CA THR A 72 20.93 25.27 -3.77
C THR A 72 20.66 25.29 -2.27
N ALA A 73 21.26 26.23 -1.55
CA ALA A 73 21.02 26.44 -0.13
C ALA A 73 19.56 26.82 0.19
N GLU A 74 18.86 27.42 -0.78
CA GLU A 74 17.45 27.81 -0.71
C GLU A 74 16.49 26.64 -1.00
N GLY A 75 17.00 25.44 -1.25
CA GLY A 75 16.18 24.25 -1.52
C GLY A 75 15.64 24.13 -2.96
N ASN A 76 16.28 24.79 -3.94
CA ASN A 76 15.89 24.69 -5.35
C ASN A 76 16.67 23.55 -6.03
N PRO A 77 16.02 22.56 -6.69
CA PRO A 77 16.69 21.51 -7.45
C PRO A 77 17.54 22.08 -8.59
N VAL A 78 18.78 21.60 -8.72
CA VAL A 78 19.76 21.97 -9.76
C VAL A 78 20.00 20.85 -10.73
N ALA A 79 20.24 19.65 -10.21
CA ALA A 79 20.47 18.44 -10.97
C ALA A 79 19.95 17.23 -10.21
N TRP A 80 19.62 16.15 -10.92
CA TRP A 80 19.12 14.92 -10.31
C TRP A 80 19.50 13.68 -11.10
N LEU A 81 19.57 12.56 -10.38
CA LEU A 81 19.97 11.27 -10.90
C LEU A 81 19.11 10.17 -10.28
N PRO A 82 18.12 9.62 -11.00
CA PRO A 82 17.46 8.38 -10.60
C PRO A 82 18.41 7.20 -10.78
N ILE A 83 18.51 6.31 -9.78
CA ILE A 83 19.41 5.16 -9.78
C ILE A 83 18.57 3.89 -9.79
N ALA A 84 18.72 3.07 -10.81
CA ALA A 84 18.14 1.75 -10.85
C ALA A 84 19.01 0.81 -9.99
N ALA A 85 18.44 0.29 -8.90
CA ALA A 85 19.19 -0.50 -7.93
C ALA A 85 19.58 -1.90 -8.45
N GLU A 86 18.93 -2.35 -9.53
CA GLU A 86 19.24 -3.58 -10.29
C GLU A 86 20.43 -3.45 -11.22
N ASP A 87 20.90 -2.23 -11.48
CA ASP A 87 22.11 -2.02 -12.29
C ASP A 87 23.36 -2.54 -11.57
N SER A 88 24.38 -2.89 -12.35
CA SER A 88 25.64 -3.32 -11.78
C SER A 88 26.29 -2.21 -10.93
N ARG A 89 27.02 -2.60 -9.86
CA ARG A 89 27.77 -1.66 -9.01
C ARG A 89 28.66 -0.72 -9.84
N SER A 90 29.36 -1.25 -10.85
CA SER A 90 30.23 -0.45 -11.72
C SER A 90 29.46 0.62 -12.50
N ALA A 91 28.30 0.27 -13.06
CA ALA A 91 27.45 1.21 -13.79
C ALA A 91 26.90 2.30 -12.87
N ILE A 92 26.43 1.93 -11.69
CA ILE A 92 25.93 2.86 -10.67
C ILE A 92 27.02 3.86 -10.27
N MET A 93 28.18 3.35 -9.84
CA MET A 93 29.28 4.20 -9.37
C MET A 93 29.86 5.09 -10.47
N THR A 94 29.90 4.62 -11.72
CA THR A 94 30.33 5.43 -12.87
C THR A 94 29.39 6.63 -13.08
N ARG A 95 28.08 6.40 -13.06
CA ARG A 95 27.08 7.47 -13.21
C ARG A 95 27.13 8.48 -12.07
N ILE A 96 27.26 8.01 -10.82
CA ILE A 96 27.38 8.89 -9.66
C ILE A 96 28.60 9.79 -9.80
N LYS A 97 29.79 9.22 -10.06
CA LYS A 97 31.04 9.98 -10.21
C LYS A 97 30.98 11.01 -11.35
N GLN A 98 30.40 10.64 -12.49
CA GLN A 98 30.23 11.56 -13.63
C GLN A 98 29.30 12.72 -13.28
N SER A 99 28.13 12.43 -12.73
CA SER A 99 27.16 13.47 -12.34
C SER A 99 27.73 14.41 -11.28
N GLN A 100 28.38 13.85 -10.27
CA GLN A 100 29.02 14.61 -9.18
C GLN A 100 30.12 15.54 -9.71
N SER A 101 31.01 15.03 -10.56
CA SER A 101 32.09 15.83 -11.17
C SER A 101 31.54 17.00 -11.98
N VAL A 102 30.46 16.79 -12.77
CA VAL A 102 29.82 17.87 -13.54
C VAL A 102 29.23 18.91 -12.59
N VAL A 103 28.52 18.51 -11.55
CA VAL A 103 27.91 19.45 -10.59
C VAL A 103 28.98 20.24 -9.84
N ILE A 104 30.07 19.59 -9.38
CA ILE A 104 31.17 20.29 -8.69
C ILE A 104 31.79 21.35 -9.62
N THR A 105 32.17 20.95 -10.84
CA THR A 105 32.78 21.88 -11.82
C THR A 105 31.87 23.07 -12.09
N GLN A 106 30.60 22.82 -12.38
CA GLN A 106 29.64 23.88 -12.67
C GLN A 106 29.37 24.79 -11.44
N SER A 107 29.34 24.23 -10.25
CA SER A 107 29.14 25.02 -9.03
C SER A 107 30.31 25.93 -8.68
N LEU A 108 31.52 25.51 -9.03
CA LEU A 108 32.73 26.33 -8.82
C LEU A 108 32.87 27.44 -9.89
N GLU A 109 32.51 27.15 -11.14
CA GLU A 109 32.70 28.07 -12.25
C GLU A 109 31.52 29.02 -12.47
N ASN A 110 30.28 28.60 -12.18
CA ASN A 110 29.06 29.25 -12.60
C ASN A 110 28.01 29.39 -11.47
N ASN A 111 28.41 29.54 -10.22
CA ASN A 111 27.52 29.50 -9.07
C ASN A 111 26.32 30.49 -9.16
N ASP A 112 26.60 31.74 -9.55
CA ASP A 112 25.55 32.79 -9.65
C ASP A 112 24.53 32.45 -10.75
N TYR A 113 25.00 31.91 -11.87
CA TYR A 113 24.14 31.45 -12.97
C TYR A 113 23.26 30.29 -12.54
N ILE A 114 23.81 29.30 -11.82
CA ILE A 114 23.08 28.16 -11.30
C ILE A 114 21.99 28.61 -10.31
N ASN A 115 22.36 29.47 -9.35
CA ASN A 115 21.40 29.98 -8.35
C ASN A 115 20.24 30.73 -9.02
N LYS A 116 20.53 31.60 -9.99
CA LYS A 116 19.50 32.34 -10.72
C LYS A 116 18.59 31.41 -11.55
N ASN A 117 19.16 30.46 -12.27
CA ASN A 117 18.36 29.55 -13.11
C ASN A 117 17.53 28.59 -12.25
N SER A 118 18.10 27.99 -11.22
CA SER A 118 17.36 27.09 -10.32
C SER A 118 16.21 27.82 -9.61
N ALA A 119 16.39 29.09 -9.25
CA ALA A 119 15.32 29.90 -8.68
C ALA A 119 14.19 30.16 -9.71
N ASN A 120 14.52 30.46 -10.97
CA ASN A 120 13.56 30.62 -12.06
C ASN A 120 12.80 29.30 -12.33
N ASP A 121 13.51 28.18 -12.42
CA ASP A 121 12.90 26.86 -12.62
C ASP A 121 12.00 26.47 -11.44
N ALA A 122 12.42 26.76 -10.23
CA ALA A 122 11.59 26.54 -9.03
C ALA A 122 10.34 27.40 -9.05
N ALA A 123 10.41 28.65 -9.53
CA ALA A 123 9.24 29.50 -9.69
C ALA A 123 8.24 28.92 -10.72
N VAL A 124 8.72 28.43 -11.85
CA VAL A 124 7.89 27.76 -12.86
C VAL A 124 7.28 26.46 -12.30
N ARG A 125 8.06 25.64 -11.59
CA ARG A 125 7.54 24.42 -10.95
C ARG A 125 6.49 24.76 -9.90
N ARG A 126 6.71 25.79 -9.10
CA ARG A 126 5.75 26.25 -8.08
C ARG A 126 4.40 26.62 -8.70
N GLU A 127 4.38 27.34 -9.82
CA GLU A 127 3.15 27.66 -10.52
C GLU A 127 2.46 26.41 -11.09
N ARG A 128 3.21 25.44 -11.64
CA ARG A 128 2.66 24.18 -12.15
C ARG A 128 2.09 23.28 -11.06
N MET A 129 2.63 23.37 -9.83
CA MET A 129 2.20 22.56 -8.68
C MET A 129 1.01 23.16 -7.93
N LYS A 130 0.61 24.41 -8.27
CA LYS A 130 -0.60 24.99 -7.71
C LYS A 130 -1.81 24.19 -8.18
N MET A 131 -2.60 23.74 -7.22
CA MET A 131 -3.86 23.08 -7.55
C MET A 131 -4.85 24.10 -8.08
N PRO A 132 -5.49 23.84 -9.25
CA PRO A 132 -6.48 24.75 -9.78
C PRO A 132 -7.70 24.85 -8.85
N ALA A 133 -8.25 26.05 -8.71
CA ALA A 133 -9.50 26.23 -7.98
C ALA A 133 -10.60 25.43 -8.65
N VAL A 134 -11.24 24.55 -7.92
CA VAL A 134 -12.31 23.67 -8.42
C VAL A 134 -13.67 24.30 -8.11
N LYS A 135 -14.53 24.43 -9.12
CA LYS A 135 -15.93 24.81 -8.90
C LYS A 135 -16.66 23.68 -8.15
N GLN A 136 -17.56 24.09 -7.26
CA GLN A 136 -18.40 23.12 -6.58
C GLN A 136 -19.28 22.39 -7.61
N THR A 137 -19.14 21.05 -7.65
CA THR A 137 -19.90 20.16 -8.54
C THR A 137 -21.15 19.65 -7.83
N LEU A 138 -22.23 19.41 -8.58
CA LEU A 138 -23.43 18.78 -8.07
C LEU A 138 -23.19 17.29 -7.77
N SER A 139 -23.96 16.73 -6.85
CA SER A 139 -23.89 15.29 -6.52
C SER A 139 -24.15 14.42 -7.76
N THR A 140 -25.13 14.80 -8.58
CA THR A 140 -25.46 14.09 -9.83
C THR A 140 -24.31 14.11 -10.84
N GLU A 141 -23.56 15.20 -10.92
CA GLU A 141 -22.37 15.29 -11.79
C GLU A 141 -21.25 14.38 -11.29
N ARG A 142 -21.01 14.34 -9.98
CA ARG A 142 -20.01 13.47 -9.37
C ARG A 142 -20.37 11.99 -9.51
N GLN A 143 -21.64 11.63 -9.35
CA GLN A 143 -22.14 10.26 -9.59
C GLN A 143 -21.94 9.84 -11.04
N ALA A 144 -22.31 10.68 -12.01
CA ALA A 144 -22.13 10.41 -13.44
C ALA A 144 -20.64 10.26 -13.78
N PHE A 145 -19.79 11.12 -13.23
CA PHE A 145 -18.35 11.07 -13.39
C PHE A 145 -17.75 9.77 -12.82
N PHE A 146 -18.14 9.40 -11.59
CA PHE A 146 -17.71 8.13 -10.98
C PHE A 146 -18.11 6.92 -11.85
N GLN A 147 -19.36 6.86 -12.30
CA GLN A 147 -19.84 5.76 -13.13
C GLN A 147 -19.11 5.67 -14.48
N GLN A 148 -18.74 6.82 -15.08
CA GLN A 148 -17.94 6.83 -16.31
C GLN A 148 -16.53 6.28 -16.04
N ASN A 149 -15.83 6.78 -15.01
CA ASN A 149 -14.51 6.28 -14.66
C ASN A 149 -14.52 4.79 -14.31
N LEU A 150 -15.56 4.30 -13.64
CA LEU A 150 -15.70 2.87 -13.37
C LEU A 150 -15.81 2.04 -14.65
N ARG A 151 -16.54 2.55 -15.68
CA ARG A 151 -16.58 1.89 -17.01
C ARG A 151 -15.21 1.91 -17.69
N ASP A 152 -14.50 3.02 -17.61
CA ASP A 152 -13.17 3.17 -18.21
C ASP A 152 -12.16 2.24 -17.54
N LEU A 153 -12.19 2.13 -16.20
CA LEU A 153 -11.38 1.17 -15.44
C LEU A 153 -11.72 -0.28 -15.80
N ASN A 154 -13.01 -0.60 -15.93
CA ASN A 154 -13.46 -1.93 -16.35
C ASN A 154 -13.00 -2.28 -17.78
N ALA A 155 -12.82 -1.29 -18.66
CA ALA A 155 -12.31 -1.49 -20.01
C ALA A 155 -10.80 -1.80 -20.06
N LEU A 156 -10.06 -1.46 -18.99
CA LEU A 156 -8.63 -1.79 -18.86
C LEU A 156 -8.40 -3.23 -18.35
N TYR A 157 -9.46 -3.92 -17.92
CA TYR A 157 -9.36 -5.28 -17.43
C TYR A 157 -9.34 -6.27 -18.60
N ASP A 158 -8.32 -7.13 -18.64
CA ASP A 158 -8.20 -8.21 -19.59
C ASP A 158 -8.82 -9.51 -19.04
N ASP A 159 -9.93 -9.90 -19.61
CA ASP A 159 -10.70 -11.11 -19.19
C ASP A 159 -9.91 -12.42 -19.38
N LEU A 160 -8.86 -12.45 -20.22
CA LEU A 160 -8.07 -13.66 -20.47
C LEU A 160 -6.95 -13.84 -19.45
N SER A 161 -6.25 -12.78 -19.14
CA SER A 161 -5.09 -12.85 -18.22
C SER A 161 -5.41 -12.47 -16.77
N GLY A 162 -6.57 -11.86 -16.52
CA GLY A 162 -6.91 -11.29 -15.22
C GLY A 162 -6.13 -10.02 -14.87
N ASN A 163 -5.32 -9.49 -15.78
CA ASN A 163 -4.56 -8.28 -15.58
C ASN A 163 -5.40 -7.01 -15.83
N ILE A 164 -4.90 -5.90 -15.30
CA ILE A 164 -5.45 -4.57 -15.54
C ILE A 164 -4.37 -3.74 -16.24
N GLU A 165 -4.69 -3.22 -17.42
CA GLU A 165 -3.77 -2.38 -18.18
C GLU A 165 -3.49 -1.06 -17.43
N GLY A 166 -2.27 -0.57 -17.52
CA GLY A 166 -1.85 0.68 -16.87
C GLY A 166 -1.54 0.57 -15.38
N LEU A 167 -1.76 -0.60 -14.75
CA LEU A 167 -1.19 -0.88 -13.44
C LEU A 167 0.33 -1.03 -13.55
N GLY A 168 1.06 -0.36 -12.66
CA GLY A 168 2.51 -0.49 -12.55
C GLY A 168 2.94 -1.90 -12.09
N SER A 169 4.15 -1.98 -11.56
CA SER A 169 4.72 -3.24 -11.04
C SER A 169 4.20 -3.63 -9.66
N LEU A 170 3.53 -2.74 -8.93
CA LEU A 170 3.07 -2.98 -7.55
C LEU A 170 1.87 -3.93 -7.49
N LEU A 171 1.67 -4.55 -6.32
CA LEU A 171 0.51 -5.38 -6.03
C LEU A 171 -0.80 -4.53 -6.14
N PRO A 172 -1.84 -4.97 -6.87
CA PRO A 172 -2.99 -4.14 -7.24
C PRO A 172 -4.06 -3.98 -6.13
N THR A 173 -3.65 -3.87 -4.86
CA THR A 173 -4.57 -3.82 -3.72
C THR A 173 -5.56 -2.66 -3.81
N ALA A 174 -5.12 -1.47 -4.17
CA ALA A 174 -5.99 -0.31 -4.27
C ALA A 174 -7.06 -0.44 -5.37
N MET A 175 -6.74 -1.09 -6.49
CA MET A 175 -7.70 -1.38 -7.55
C MET A 175 -8.71 -2.45 -7.12
N LEU A 176 -8.23 -3.50 -6.46
CA LEU A 176 -9.09 -4.53 -5.89
C LEU A 176 -10.03 -3.95 -4.83
N ASP A 177 -9.56 -3.05 -3.98
CA ASP A 177 -10.40 -2.32 -3.02
C ASP A 177 -11.47 -1.49 -3.73
N MET A 178 -11.10 -0.80 -4.83
CA MET A 178 -12.05 -0.03 -5.64
C MET A 178 -13.15 -0.92 -6.21
N TYR A 179 -12.80 -2.03 -6.85
CA TYR A 179 -13.78 -2.97 -7.38
C TYR A 179 -14.63 -3.59 -6.28
N ASN A 180 -14.02 -3.92 -5.13
CA ASN A 180 -14.74 -4.49 -3.99
C ASN A 180 -15.81 -3.53 -3.46
N GLN A 181 -15.46 -2.27 -3.22
CA GLN A 181 -16.40 -1.25 -2.73
C GLN A 181 -17.50 -0.96 -3.77
N ALA A 182 -17.16 -0.89 -5.07
CA ALA A 182 -18.13 -0.69 -6.13
C ALA A 182 -19.08 -1.88 -6.29
N SER A 183 -18.61 -3.12 -6.15
CA SER A 183 -19.44 -4.34 -6.26
C SER A 183 -20.53 -4.39 -5.18
N GLN A 184 -20.28 -3.81 -4.02
CA GLN A 184 -21.20 -3.77 -2.88
C GLN A 184 -22.11 -2.54 -2.88
N CYS A 185 -21.89 -1.59 -3.77
CA CYS A 185 -22.62 -0.33 -3.79
C CYS A 185 -24.03 -0.51 -4.36
N ALA A 186 -25.04 -0.56 -3.50
CA ALA A 186 -26.44 -0.78 -3.89
C ALA A 186 -27.02 0.32 -4.81
N SER A 187 -26.39 1.49 -4.87
CA SER A 187 -26.76 2.59 -5.77
C SER A 187 -26.28 2.41 -7.20
N LEU A 188 -25.39 1.43 -7.47
CA LEU A 188 -24.94 1.09 -8.81
C LEU A 188 -25.87 0.03 -9.44
N SER A 189 -25.91 0.01 -10.78
CA SER A 189 -26.66 -1.02 -11.53
C SER A 189 -26.13 -2.42 -11.24
N THR A 190 -26.99 -3.43 -11.32
CA THR A 190 -26.61 -4.84 -11.15
C THR A 190 -25.50 -5.23 -12.11
N SER A 191 -25.57 -4.77 -13.38
CA SER A 191 -24.53 -5.07 -14.39
C SER A 191 -23.16 -4.45 -14.03
N ALA A 192 -23.13 -3.23 -13.49
CA ALA A 192 -21.88 -2.60 -13.06
C ALA A 192 -21.28 -3.33 -11.88
N ARG A 193 -22.10 -3.72 -10.89
CA ARG A 193 -21.65 -4.50 -9.73
C ARG A 193 -21.14 -5.88 -10.15
N GLN A 194 -21.85 -6.57 -11.04
CA GLN A 194 -21.42 -7.87 -11.55
C GLN A 194 -20.07 -7.78 -12.28
N ARG A 195 -19.89 -6.77 -13.13
CA ARG A 195 -18.59 -6.57 -13.80
C ARG A 195 -17.45 -6.37 -12.81
N CYS A 196 -17.67 -5.64 -11.72
CA CYS A 196 -16.66 -5.52 -10.66
C CYS A 196 -16.34 -6.88 -10.01
N HIS A 197 -17.36 -7.73 -9.77
CA HIS A 197 -17.14 -9.10 -9.29
C HIS A 197 -16.28 -9.93 -10.25
N ASP A 198 -16.56 -9.85 -11.55
CA ASP A 198 -15.80 -10.58 -12.56
C ASP A 198 -14.34 -10.14 -12.58
N CYS A 199 -14.09 -8.82 -12.51
CA CYS A 199 -12.73 -8.25 -12.39
C CYS A 199 -12.01 -8.72 -11.11
N ILE A 200 -12.70 -8.76 -9.98
CA ILE A 200 -12.13 -9.25 -8.71
C ILE A 200 -11.76 -10.73 -8.87
N LYS A 201 -12.71 -11.54 -9.34
CA LYS A 201 -12.52 -12.99 -9.48
C LYS A 201 -11.30 -13.30 -10.35
N GLY A 202 -11.25 -12.78 -11.57
CA GLY A 202 -10.15 -13.08 -12.48
C GLY A 202 -8.80 -12.55 -12.00
N ASN A 203 -8.75 -11.33 -11.38
CA ASN A 203 -7.49 -10.80 -10.85
C ASN A 203 -7.01 -11.61 -9.64
N THR A 204 -7.89 -11.99 -8.71
CA THR A 204 -7.51 -12.80 -7.55
C THR A 204 -7.10 -14.22 -7.95
N GLU A 205 -7.78 -14.84 -8.91
CA GLU A 205 -7.38 -16.14 -9.46
C GLU A 205 -5.97 -16.07 -10.06
N MET A 206 -5.68 -15.03 -10.86
CA MET A 206 -4.35 -14.81 -11.42
C MET A 206 -3.30 -14.63 -10.31
N LEU A 207 -3.56 -13.82 -9.28
CA LEU A 207 -2.61 -13.58 -8.20
C LEU A 207 -2.33 -14.85 -7.37
N ILE A 208 -3.36 -15.63 -7.04
CA ILE A 208 -3.24 -16.86 -6.24
C ILE A 208 -2.39 -17.92 -6.94
N HIS A 209 -2.50 -18.02 -8.27
CA HIS A 209 -1.77 -18.98 -9.09
C HIS A 209 -0.47 -18.44 -9.68
N SER A 210 -0.01 -17.29 -9.21
CA SER A 210 1.23 -16.63 -9.63
C SER A 210 2.28 -16.57 -8.52
N ALA A 211 3.42 -15.97 -8.80
CA ALA A 211 4.46 -15.71 -7.83
C ALA A 211 4.18 -14.48 -6.94
N ALA A 212 3.00 -13.88 -6.99
CA ALA A 212 2.65 -12.74 -6.11
C ALA A 212 2.63 -13.12 -4.64
N ILE A 213 2.35 -14.40 -4.34
CA ILE A 213 2.30 -14.96 -2.98
C ILE A 213 3.39 -15.99 -2.84
N ASP A 214 4.21 -15.88 -1.80
CA ASP A 214 5.22 -16.88 -1.51
C ASP A 214 4.57 -18.21 -1.10
N PHE A 215 4.83 -19.25 -1.86
CA PHE A 215 4.28 -20.57 -1.64
C PHE A 215 4.65 -21.14 -0.26
N LEU A 216 5.84 -20.85 0.24
CA LEU A 216 6.37 -21.48 1.46
C LEU A 216 5.81 -20.83 2.73
N ASP A 217 5.82 -19.50 2.82
CA ASP A 217 5.46 -18.79 4.05
C ASP A 217 4.21 -17.89 3.95
N GLY A 218 3.63 -17.75 2.76
CA GLY A 218 2.37 -17.05 2.55
C GLY A 218 2.48 -15.52 2.52
N GLY A 219 3.69 -14.92 2.57
CA GLY A 219 3.87 -13.49 2.44
C GLY A 219 3.74 -13.01 0.99
N PHE A 220 3.29 -11.77 0.79
CA PHE A 220 3.15 -11.16 -0.52
C PHE A 220 4.44 -10.50 -0.98
N TYR A 221 4.78 -10.63 -2.26
CA TYR A 221 5.81 -9.81 -2.89
C TYR A 221 5.27 -8.44 -3.26
N SER A 222 6.10 -7.41 -3.09
CA SER A 222 5.67 -6.02 -3.26
C SER A 222 5.48 -5.64 -4.72
N SER A 223 6.25 -6.26 -5.63
CA SER A 223 6.20 -5.93 -7.04
C SER A 223 6.63 -7.08 -7.95
N ARG A 224 6.24 -6.96 -9.21
CA ARG A 224 6.50 -7.90 -10.29
C ARG A 224 7.53 -7.36 -11.29
N SER A 225 8.23 -8.28 -11.96
CA SER A 225 9.11 -7.97 -13.09
C SER A 225 8.42 -8.18 -14.45
N ASP A 226 7.30 -8.94 -14.48
CA ASP A 226 6.53 -9.23 -15.69
C ASP A 226 5.02 -9.18 -15.41
N ALA A 227 4.22 -9.04 -16.47
CA ALA A 227 2.77 -8.87 -16.35
C ALA A 227 2.05 -10.08 -15.73
N ALA A 228 2.58 -11.27 -15.90
CA ALA A 228 1.97 -12.51 -15.40
C ALA A 228 2.35 -12.86 -13.96
N TRP A 229 3.15 -12.03 -13.28
CA TRP A 229 3.70 -12.34 -11.97
C TRP A 229 4.45 -13.69 -11.92
N ALA A 230 5.11 -14.08 -13.02
CA ALA A 230 5.95 -15.28 -13.04
C ALA A 230 7.29 -15.04 -12.36
N VAL A 231 7.79 -13.81 -12.42
CA VAL A 231 8.98 -13.34 -11.72
C VAL A 231 8.65 -12.11 -10.90
N THR A 232 9.02 -12.14 -9.63
CA THR A 232 8.80 -11.04 -8.68
C THR A 232 10.13 -10.42 -8.27
N THR A 233 10.09 -9.18 -7.81
CA THR A 233 11.18 -8.65 -6.99
C THR A 233 11.14 -9.35 -5.63
N VAL A 234 12.29 -9.56 -4.99
CA VAL A 234 12.33 -10.28 -3.70
C VAL A 234 11.85 -9.43 -2.53
N ASP A 235 11.45 -8.18 -2.82
CA ASP A 235 11.00 -7.25 -1.78
C ASP A 235 9.64 -7.65 -1.21
N ARG A 236 9.61 -7.86 0.11
CA ARG A 236 8.41 -8.14 0.89
C ARG A 236 8.42 -7.21 2.10
N ASN A 237 7.85 -6.03 1.98
CA ASN A 237 7.80 -5.06 3.07
C ASN A 237 6.51 -5.13 3.89
N GLY A 238 6.56 -4.62 5.13
CA GLY A 238 5.42 -4.66 6.05
C GLY A 238 4.19 -3.89 5.58
N LEU A 239 4.36 -2.83 4.78
CA LEU A 239 3.24 -2.06 4.25
C LEU A 239 2.47 -2.87 3.20
N THR A 240 3.17 -3.53 2.27
CA THR A 240 2.55 -4.43 1.29
C THR A 240 1.78 -5.56 1.98
N GLN A 241 2.38 -6.18 3.02
CA GLN A 241 1.68 -7.24 3.76
C GLN A 241 0.37 -6.69 4.36
N ALA A 242 0.43 -5.59 5.10
CA ALA A 242 -0.75 -5.02 5.77
C ALA A 242 -1.86 -4.66 4.77
N ASN A 243 -1.52 -4.02 3.64
CA ASN A 243 -2.49 -3.69 2.59
C ASN A 243 -3.10 -4.94 1.95
N ALA A 244 -2.27 -5.93 1.60
CA ALA A 244 -2.74 -7.19 1.02
C ALA A 244 -3.65 -7.98 1.98
N ILE A 245 -3.29 -8.07 3.25
CA ILE A 245 -4.11 -8.71 4.28
C ILE A 245 -5.47 -8.04 4.36
N GLN A 246 -5.50 -6.71 4.42
CA GLN A 246 -6.75 -5.95 4.47
C GLN A 246 -7.63 -6.24 3.25
N THR A 247 -7.07 -6.12 2.04
CA THR A 247 -7.78 -6.36 0.78
C THR A 247 -8.29 -7.80 0.68
N PHE A 248 -7.43 -8.80 0.91
CA PHE A 248 -7.83 -10.21 0.77
C PHE A 248 -8.82 -10.65 1.86
N ALA A 249 -8.73 -10.13 3.10
CA ALA A 249 -9.73 -10.40 4.12
C ALA A 249 -11.11 -9.84 3.73
N GLN A 250 -11.17 -8.60 3.24
CA GLN A 250 -12.42 -7.99 2.78
C GLN A 250 -12.99 -8.74 1.56
N LEU A 251 -12.15 -9.10 0.60
CA LEU A 251 -12.57 -9.91 -0.55
C LEU A 251 -13.08 -11.29 -0.13
N GLY A 252 -12.40 -11.95 0.81
CA GLY A 252 -12.86 -13.23 1.38
C GLY A 252 -14.26 -13.13 1.98
N GLN A 253 -14.54 -12.03 2.70
CA GLN A 253 -15.85 -11.76 3.27
C GLN A 253 -16.92 -11.48 2.21
N THR A 254 -16.66 -10.57 1.29
CA THR A 254 -17.66 -10.05 0.35
C THR A 254 -17.94 -11.02 -0.80
N GLN A 255 -16.92 -11.80 -1.21
CA GLN A 255 -17.06 -12.86 -2.22
C GLN A 255 -17.48 -14.21 -1.61
N ASN A 256 -17.65 -14.27 -0.26
CA ASN A 256 -17.86 -15.52 0.47
C ASN A 256 -16.84 -16.60 0.10
N ASN A 257 -15.56 -16.21 0.01
CA ASN A 257 -14.47 -17.06 -0.43
C ASN A 257 -13.50 -17.36 0.72
N ALA A 258 -13.58 -18.58 1.23
CA ALA A 258 -12.76 -19.04 2.36
C ALA A 258 -11.26 -19.10 2.03
N ASP A 259 -10.87 -19.31 0.78
CA ASP A 259 -9.47 -19.37 0.36
C ASP A 259 -8.82 -17.99 0.43
N LEU A 260 -9.53 -16.93 0.01
CA LEU A 260 -9.02 -15.56 0.14
C LEU A 260 -8.83 -15.18 1.61
N LEU A 261 -9.77 -15.57 2.48
CA LEU A 261 -9.63 -15.33 3.92
C LEU A 261 -8.45 -16.11 4.50
N ARG A 262 -8.27 -17.37 4.12
CA ARG A 262 -7.14 -18.20 4.54
C ARG A 262 -5.79 -17.60 4.10
N ILE A 263 -5.71 -17.07 2.88
CA ILE A 263 -4.52 -16.35 2.38
C ILE A 263 -4.24 -15.11 3.24
N ALA A 264 -5.26 -14.33 3.56
CA ALA A 264 -5.11 -13.16 4.43
C ALA A 264 -4.62 -13.55 5.84
N GLU A 265 -5.13 -14.64 6.43
CA GLU A 265 -4.68 -15.14 7.72
C GLU A 265 -3.23 -15.67 7.68
N GLN A 266 -2.82 -16.34 6.60
CA GLN A 266 -1.44 -16.78 6.40
C GLN A 266 -0.48 -15.58 6.26
N ALA A 267 -0.87 -14.58 5.48
CA ALA A 267 -0.10 -13.35 5.35
C ALA A 267 -0.02 -12.57 6.68
N MET A 268 -1.06 -12.60 7.52
CA MET A 268 -1.01 -12.00 8.85
C MET A 268 -0.03 -12.77 9.76
N ALA A 269 -0.01 -14.10 9.71
CA ALA A 269 0.97 -14.89 10.46
C ALA A 269 2.40 -14.57 9.99
N PHE A 270 2.62 -14.37 8.70
CA PHE A 270 3.88 -13.91 8.15
C PHE A 270 4.24 -12.50 8.66
N GLN A 271 3.29 -11.55 8.64
CA GLN A 271 3.46 -10.19 9.16
C GLN A 271 3.86 -10.21 10.65
N GLU A 272 3.15 -10.98 11.47
CA GLU A 272 3.46 -11.13 12.90
C GLU A 272 4.84 -11.76 13.13
N LYS A 273 5.21 -12.77 12.36
CA LYS A 273 6.49 -13.46 12.52
C LYS A 273 7.70 -12.59 12.20
N TYR A 274 7.61 -11.80 11.13
CA TYR A 274 8.79 -11.14 10.56
C TYR A 274 8.85 -9.64 10.75
N PHE A 275 7.73 -8.97 10.97
CA PHE A 275 7.67 -7.49 11.08
C PHE A 275 7.24 -7.00 12.45
N HIS A 276 6.72 -7.86 13.32
CA HIS A 276 6.34 -7.48 14.67
C HIS A 276 7.59 -7.06 15.46
N THR A 277 7.51 -5.89 16.07
CA THR A 277 8.50 -5.38 17.03
C THR A 277 7.94 -5.49 18.45
N ASN A 278 8.64 -4.97 19.43
CA ASN A 278 8.11 -4.88 20.79
C ASN A 278 6.83 -4.03 20.84
N ASP A 279 5.98 -4.27 21.86
CA ASP A 279 4.81 -3.45 22.18
C ASP A 279 3.72 -3.39 21.08
N SER A 280 3.48 -4.46 20.33
CA SER A 280 2.47 -4.51 19.26
C SER A 280 2.68 -3.46 18.16
N LEU A 281 3.91 -3.08 17.87
CA LEU A 281 4.31 -2.23 16.77
C LEU A 281 4.89 -3.06 15.62
N PHE A 282 4.95 -2.47 14.42
CA PHE A 282 5.41 -3.17 13.23
C PHE A 282 6.46 -2.35 12.47
N ALA A 283 7.44 -3.06 11.91
CA ALA A 283 8.53 -2.50 11.12
C ALA A 283 8.20 -2.48 9.61
N ALA A 284 8.91 -1.62 8.88
CA ALA A 284 8.85 -1.59 7.42
C ALA A 284 9.57 -2.79 6.78
N THR A 285 10.72 -3.17 7.34
CA THR A 285 11.55 -4.30 6.89
C THR A 285 11.61 -5.37 7.97
N GLY A 286 11.61 -6.64 7.56
CA GLY A 286 11.62 -7.78 8.45
C GLY A 286 12.93 -8.57 8.41
N ALA A 287 13.09 -9.50 9.33
CA ALA A 287 14.31 -10.34 9.44
C ALA A 287 14.59 -11.19 8.18
N HIS A 288 13.55 -11.47 7.35
CA HIS A 288 13.69 -12.20 6.08
C HIS A 288 14.21 -11.33 4.93
N THR A 289 14.34 -10.03 5.13
CA THR A 289 14.75 -9.08 4.09
C THR A 289 16.22 -9.24 3.64
N SER A 290 17.00 -10.04 4.34
CA SER A 290 18.35 -10.44 3.91
C SER A 290 18.37 -11.54 2.84
N GLN A 291 17.20 -12.08 2.46
CA GLN A 291 17.10 -13.13 1.45
C GLN A 291 17.44 -12.58 0.06
N THR A 292 18.21 -13.34 -0.70
CA THR A 292 18.58 -13.00 -2.07
C THR A 292 17.59 -13.59 -3.07
N ILE A 293 17.63 -13.13 -4.31
CA ILE A 293 16.78 -13.66 -5.38
C ILE A 293 16.97 -15.17 -5.55
N GLU A 294 18.20 -15.65 -5.40
CA GLU A 294 18.57 -17.06 -5.53
C GLU A 294 17.92 -17.94 -4.45
N SER A 295 17.59 -17.38 -3.29
CA SER A 295 16.95 -18.14 -2.20
C SER A 295 15.49 -18.51 -2.48
N HIS A 296 14.84 -17.82 -3.44
CA HIS A 296 13.43 -18.03 -3.79
C HIS A 296 13.21 -18.94 -5.00
N TYR A 297 14.28 -19.26 -5.75
CA TYR A 297 14.22 -20.12 -6.92
C TYR A 297 14.98 -21.43 -6.66
N TRP A 298 14.49 -22.53 -7.27
CA TRP A 298 14.92 -23.88 -6.92
C TRP A 298 15.32 -24.66 -8.17
N SER A 299 16.51 -25.21 -8.18
CA SER A 299 16.88 -26.23 -9.13
C SER A 299 16.25 -27.59 -8.75
N MET A 300 16.07 -28.47 -9.72
CA MET A 300 15.59 -29.84 -9.46
C MET A 300 16.48 -30.56 -8.44
N ASN A 301 17.80 -30.43 -8.56
CA ASN A 301 18.76 -31.08 -7.66
C ASN A 301 18.65 -30.60 -6.19
N GLU A 302 18.34 -29.33 -5.98
CA GLU A 302 18.09 -28.81 -4.62
C GLU A 302 16.81 -29.40 -4.03
N LEU A 303 15.73 -29.48 -4.84
CA LEU A 303 14.47 -30.08 -4.40
C LEU A 303 14.62 -31.59 -4.10
N GLU A 304 15.37 -32.34 -4.93
CA GLU A 304 15.67 -33.75 -4.72
C GLU A 304 16.48 -34.01 -3.46
N LYS A 305 17.35 -33.09 -3.08
CA LYS A 305 18.13 -33.19 -1.83
C LYS A 305 17.33 -32.83 -0.59
N ALA A 306 16.40 -31.88 -0.70
CA ALA A 306 15.64 -31.39 0.43
C ALA A 306 14.43 -32.26 0.78
N LEU A 307 13.81 -32.89 -0.23
CA LEU A 307 12.50 -33.54 -0.13
C LEU A 307 12.60 -35.06 -0.25
N THR A 308 11.73 -35.76 0.44
CA THR A 308 11.53 -37.21 0.23
C THR A 308 10.82 -37.44 -1.12
N PRO A 309 10.91 -38.65 -1.74
CA PRO A 309 10.25 -38.91 -3.01
C PRO A 309 8.75 -38.61 -3.05
N PRO A 310 7.92 -38.91 -2.01
CA PRO A 310 6.52 -38.53 -1.98
C PRO A 310 6.29 -37.00 -1.92
N GLU A 311 7.07 -36.30 -1.10
CA GLU A 311 7.01 -34.83 -1.00
C GLU A 311 7.40 -34.17 -2.33
N LEU A 312 8.49 -34.64 -2.95
CA LEU A 312 8.93 -34.16 -4.25
C LEU A 312 7.86 -34.39 -5.34
N GLY A 313 7.26 -35.58 -5.33
CA GLY A 313 6.15 -35.90 -6.25
C GLY A 313 4.99 -34.93 -6.12
N LEU A 314 4.59 -34.61 -4.88
CA LEU A 314 3.54 -33.65 -4.59
C LEU A 314 3.92 -32.23 -5.07
N ILE A 315 5.11 -31.74 -4.70
CA ILE A 315 5.58 -30.39 -5.09
C ILE A 315 5.72 -30.25 -6.62
N LYS A 316 6.25 -31.28 -7.30
CA LYS A 316 6.33 -31.30 -8.77
C LYS A 316 4.96 -31.17 -9.42
N ALA A 317 3.96 -31.85 -8.89
CA ALA A 317 2.62 -31.81 -9.44
C ALA A 317 1.88 -30.50 -9.10
N LEU A 318 2.04 -29.97 -7.88
CA LEU A 318 1.40 -28.71 -7.47
C LEU A 318 1.97 -27.48 -8.19
N CYS A 319 3.31 -27.44 -8.37
CA CYS A 319 4.02 -26.26 -8.86
C CYS A 319 4.54 -26.42 -10.29
N GLU A 320 4.24 -27.51 -10.97
CA GLU A 320 4.73 -27.84 -12.34
C GLU A 320 6.27 -27.75 -12.44
N VAL A 321 6.95 -28.25 -11.41
CA VAL A 321 8.43 -28.25 -11.34
C VAL A 321 9.03 -29.17 -12.40
N THR A 322 10.00 -28.66 -13.17
CA THR A 322 10.70 -29.41 -14.21
C THR A 322 12.22 -29.30 -14.12
N ALA A 323 12.95 -30.23 -14.75
CA ALA A 323 14.41 -30.19 -14.76
C ALA A 323 15.00 -29.02 -15.58
N ILE A 324 14.22 -28.45 -16.51
CA ILE A 324 14.61 -27.29 -17.31
C ILE A 324 14.14 -25.96 -16.73
N GLY A 325 13.42 -25.99 -15.59
CA GLY A 325 12.77 -24.85 -14.97
C GLY A 325 11.32 -24.68 -15.41
N ASN A 326 10.55 -23.86 -14.68
CA ASN A 326 9.13 -23.59 -14.98
C ASN A 326 8.83 -22.11 -15.20
N ILE A 327 9.86 -21.26 -15.34
CA ILE A 327 9.70 -19.83 -15.61
C ILE A 327 9.58 -19.64 -17.12
N PRO A 328 8.52 -18.95 -17.61
CA PRO A 328 8.35 -18.70 -19.04
C PRO A 328 9.51 -17.88 -19.62
N ALA A 329 9.91 -18.20 -20.85
CA ALA A 329 11.05 -17.53 -21.50
C ALA A 329 10.79 -16.03 -21.72
N GLU A 330 9.56 -15.63 -21.95
CA GLU A 330 9.12 -14.24 -22.07
C GLU A 330 9.26 -13.45 -20.77
N SER A 331 9.15 -14.11 -19.61
CA SER A 331 9.34 -13.52 -18.27
C SER A 331 10.81 -13.48 -17.85
N ASP A 332 11.70 -14.24 -18.51
CA ASP A 332 13.16 -14.27 -18.29
C ASP A 332 13.96 -14.11 -19.58
N PRO A 333 13.86 -12.99 -20.30
CA PRO A 333 14.55 -12.79 -21.59
C PRO A 333 16.08 -12.82 -21.47
N LYS A 334 16.61 -12.56 -20.29
CA LYS A 334 18.07 -12.61 -20.01
C LYS A 334 18.54 -14.00 -19.54
N ARG A 335 17.63 -14.97 -19.39
CA ARG A 335 17.88 -16.33 -18.90
C ARG A 335 18.59 -16.39 -17.55
N LEU A 336 18.26 -15.48 -16.66
CA LEU A 336 18.81 -15.43 -15.28
C LEU A 336 18.33 -16.61 -14.44
N PHE A 337 17.14 -17.14 -14.73
CA PHE A 337 16.49 -18.23 -14.01
C PHE A 337 16.50 -19.55 -14.80
N PHE A 338 17.41 -19.71 -15.77
CA PHE A 338 17.49 -20.94 -16.55
C PHE A 338 17.76 -22.16 -15.65
N ARG A 339 16.96 -23.22 -15.80
CA ARG A 339 16.92 -24.42 -14.95
C ARG A 339 16.50 -24.18 -13.51
N LEU A 340 15.90 -23.04 -13.21
CA LEU A 340 15.33 -22.76 -11.91
C LEU A 340 13.80 -22.80 -11.97
N ASN A 341 13.20 -23.23 -10.88
CA ASN A 341 11.76 -23.30 -10.71
C ASN A 341 11.31 -22.28 -9.66
N ASN A 342 10.22 -21.59 -9.96
CA ASN A 342 9.47 -20.84 -8.99
C ASN A 342 8.41 -21.78 -8.37
N LEU A 343 8.32 -21.79 -7.05
CA LEU A 343 7.28 -22.55 -6.37
C LEU A 343 6.02 -21.70 -6.26
N THR A 344 5.07 -21.96 -7.14
CA THR A 344 3.73 -21.32 -7.14
C THR A 344 2.68 -22.41 -7.27
N MET A 345 1.59 -22.31 -6.52
CA MET A 345 0.53 -23.31 -6.54
C MET A 345 -0.30 -23.17 -7.80
N ARG A 346 0.02 -23.95 -8.84
CA ARG A 346 -0.67 -23.92 -10.14
C ARG A 346 -1.89 -24.86 -10.20
N HIS A 347 -1.94 -25.82 -9.31
CA HIS A 347 -3.04 -26.78 -9.19
C HIS A 347 -3.54 -26.85 -7.75
N SER A 348 -4.81 -27.20 -7.57
CA SER A 348 -5.37 -27.38 -6.23
C SER A 348 -4.76 -28.62 -5.54
N LEU A 349 -4.56 -28.52 -4.22
CA LEU A 349 -4.04 -29.66 -3.44
C LEU A 349 -4.95 -30.87 -3.55
N LYS A 350 -6.27 -30.66 -3.65
CA LYS A 350 -7.27 -31.72 -3.82
C LYS A 350 -7.07 -32.48 -5.13
N ASP A 351 -7.01 -31.75 -6.25
CA ASP A 351 -6.89 -32.40 -7.57
C ASP A 351 -5.56 -33.15 -7.72
N VAL A 352 -4.48 -32.60 -7.16
CA VAL A 352 -3.17 -33.26 -7.16
C VAL A 352 -3.17 -34.47 -6.23
N GLY A 353 -3.79 -34.37 -5.05
CA GLY A 353 -3.95 -35.49 -4.13
C GLY A 353 -4.70 -36.65 -4.77
N GLU A 354 -5.81 -36.40 -5.44
CA GLU A 354 -6.59 -37.40 -6.18
C GLU A 354 -5.75 -38.07 -7.29
N LYS A 355 -5.00 -37.29 -8.08
CA LYS A 355 -4.10 -37.82 -9.13
C LYS A 355 -2.98 -38.71 -8.56
N LEU A 356 -2.49 -38.40 -7.38
CA LEU A 356 -1.44 -39.17 -6.69
C LEU A 356 -1.99 -40.27 -5.78
N SER A 357 -3.31 -40.47 -5.77
CA SER A 357 -4.00 -41.46 -4.90
C SER A 357 -3.74 -41.23 -3.41
N LEU A 358 -3.67 -39.96 -2.99
CA LEU A 358 -3.51 -39.53 -1.61
C LEU A 358 -4.85 -39.10 -1.02
N THR A 359 -5.05 -39.34 0.28
CA THR A 359 -6.17 -38.72 1.01
C THR A 359 -5.88 -37.21 1.24
N SER A 360 -6.91 -36.43 1.56
CA SER A 360 -6.74 -35.01 1.91
C SER A 360 -5.76 -34.83 3.07
N GLU A 361 -5.87 -35.64 4.12
CA GLU A 361 -4.96 -35.61 5.29
C GLU A 361 -3.51 -35.93 4.91
N GLN A 362 -3.30 -36.94 4.04
CA GLN A 362 -1.98 -37.28 3.53
C GLN A 362 -1.38 -36.15 2.70
N SER A 363 -2.18 -35.56 1.81
CA SER A 363 -1.76 -34.43 0.98
C SER A 363 -1.36 -33.22 1.83
N GLU A 364 -2.16 -32.85 2.82
CA GLU A 364 -1.89 -31.75 3.74
C GLU A 364 -0.65 -32.00 4.60
N SER A 365 -0.49 -33.22 5.11
CA SER A 365 0.68 -33.62 5.92
C SER A 365 1.96 -33.56 5.08
N LEU A 366 1.95 -34.10 3.86
CA LEU A 366 3.11 -34.05 2.95
C LEU A 366 3.45 -32.61 2.55
N LEU A 367 2.44 -31.78 2.26
CA LEU A 367 2.64 -30.38 1.91
C LEU A 367 3.26 -29.60 3.07
N THR A 368 2.75 -29.80 4.29
CA THR A 368 3.25 -29.15 5.50
C THR A 368 4.71 -29.53 5.77
N SER A 369 5.03 -30.82 5.67
CA SER A 369 6.39 -31.33 5.84
C SER A 369 7.34 -30.80 4.76
N ALA A 370 6.92 -30.81 3.49
CA ALA A 370 7.71 -30.29 2.39
C ALA A 370 8.01 -28.79 2.54
N LYS A 371 6.99 -27.99 2.89
CA LYS A 371 7.17 -26.55 3.13
C LYS A 371 8.15 -26.27 4.28
N ALA A 372 8.06 -27.02 5.38
CA ALA A 372 8.96 -26.84 6.51
C ALA A 372 10.43 -27.12 6.12
N LYS A 373 10.70 -28.19 5.38
CA LYS A 373 12.05 -28.52 4.88
C LYS A 373 12.58 -27.48 3.91
N LEU A 374 11.74 -27.03 2.98
CA LEU A 374 12.13 -26.01 2.01
C LEU A 374 12.38 -24.64 2.67
N LEU A 375 11.63 -24.29 3.70
CA LEU A 375 11.89 -23.08 4.49
C LEU A 375 13.24 -23.16 5.19
N GLU A 376 13.56 -24.31 5.82
CA GLU A 376 14.86 -24.53 6.44
C GLU A 376 16.02 -24.43 5.43
N GLU A 377 15.87 -25.02 4.25
CA GLU A 377 16.87 -24.89 3.18
C GLU A 377 16.99 -23.46 2.64
N ARG A 378 15.87 -22.74 2.53
CA ARG A 378 15.88 -21.31 2.12
C ARG A 378 16.63 -20.45 3.14
N ASP A 379 16.41 -20.69 4.43
CA ASP A 379 17.09 -19.95 5.50
C ASP A 379 18.61 -20.19 5.48
N LYS A 380 19.08 -21.38 5.08
CA LYS A 380 20.50 -21.66 4.88
C LYS A 380 21.12 -20.91 3.70
N LYS A 381 20.32 -20.59 2.68
CA LYS A 381 20.76 -19.78 1.53
C LYS A 381 20.81 -18.29 1.84
N SER A 382 20.08 -17.82 2.84
CA SER A 382 20.07 -16.41 3.20
C SER A 382 21.37 -16.04 3.92
N THR A 383 22.00 -14.95 3.51
CA THR A 383 23.12 -14.37 4.24
C THR A 383 22.59 -13.73 5.52
N THR A 384 22.60 -14.47 6.61
CA THR A 384 22.23 -13.97 7.92
C THR A 384 23.27 -12.96 8.40
N GLU A 385 23.12 -11.70 8.02
CA GLU A 385 23.57 -10.63 8.90
C GLU A 385 22.50 -10.45 9.96
N ASN A 386 22.91 -10.65 11.19
CA ASN A 386 22.13 -10.68 12.42
C ASN A 386 21.00 -9.63 12.46
N SER A 387 19.89 -10.05 13.04
CA SER A 387 18.77 -9.26 13.53
C SER A 387 19.19 -7.85 13.98
N THR A 388 19.29 -6.93 13.05
CA THR A 388 19.24 -5.52 13.40
C THR A 388 17.92 -5.30 14.13
N LYS A 389 17.94 -4.69 15.30
CA LYS A 389 16.73 -4.33 16.03
C LYS A 389 15.81 -3.62 15.06
N GLN A 390 14.66 -4.22 14.77
CA GLN A 390 13.71 -3.69 13.81
C GLN A 390 13.21 -2.34 14.31
N THR A 391 13.30 -1.33 13.47
CA THR A 391 12.76 -0.01 13.77
C THR A 391 11.26 -0.01 13.47
N ALA A 392 10.45 0.28 14.48
CA ALA A 392 9.01 0.36 14.30
C ALA A 392 8.65 1.55 13.38
N ASN A 393 7.71 1.30 12.48
CA ASN A 393 7.24 2.25 11.47
C ASN A 393 5.76 2.59 11.72
N ALA A 394 5.45 3.86 11.82
CA ALA A 394 4.12 4.36 12.15
C ALA A 394 3.07 3.97 11.10
N MET A 395 3.38 4.13 9.80
CA MET A 395 2.46 3.81 8.71
C MET A 395 2.13 2.31 8.68
N VAL A 396 3.17 1.45 8.78
CA VAL A 396 2.98 -0.01 8.80
C VAL A 396 2.16 -0.43 10.02
N THR A 397 2.42 0.16 11.18
CA THR A 397 1.66 -0.13 12.41
C THR A 397 0.17 0.23 12.24
N LEU A 398 -0.16 1.40 11.68
CA LEU A 398 -1.54 1.81 11.40
C LEU A 398 -2.23 0.87 10.40
N ARG A 399 -1.57 0.57 9.28
CA ARG A 399 -2.12 -0.33 8.26
C ARG A 399 -2.33 -1.74 8.81
N THR A 400 -1.44 -2.23 9.69
CA THR A 400 -1.62 -3.52 10.37
C THR A 400 -2.82 -3.49 11.33
N ALA A 401 -3.08 -2.39 12.03
CA ALA A 401 -4.29 -2.25 12.85
C ALA A 401 -5.57 -2.33 12.00
N SER A 402 -5.61 -1.66 10.82
CA SER A 402 -6.70 -1.78 9.85
C SER A 402 -6.83 -3.19 9.26
N ALA A 403 -5.70 -3.89 9.02
CA ALA A 403 -5.70 -5.28 8.57
C ALA A 403 -6.31 -6.24 9.60
N TYR A 404 -5.97 -6.08 10.88
CA TYR A 404 -6.63 -6.82 11.97
C TYR A 404 -8.13 -6.53 12.04
N ALA A 405 -8.55 -5.27 11.86
CA ALA A 405 -9.97 -4.91 11.82
C ALA A 405 -10.69 -5.62 10.66
N SER A 406 -10.06 -5.71 9.49
CA SER A 406 -10.61 -6.44 8.34
C SER A 406 -10.69 -7.95 8.58
N LEU A 407 -9.67 -8.55 9.22
CA LEU A 407 -9.72 -9.96 9.62
C LEU A 407 -10.82 -10.23 10.66
N PHE A 408 -11.04 -9.31 11.60
CA PHE A 408 -12.14 -9.43 12.53
C PHE A 408 -13.49 -9.46 11.82
N THR A 409 -13.76 -8.52 10.93
CA THR A 409 -15.05 -8.47 10.22
C THR A 409 -15.26 -9.70 9.34
N ALA A 410 -14.19 -10.20 8.69
CA ALA A 410 -14.27 -11.35 7.79
C ALA A 410 -14.40 -12.70 8.51
N SER A 411 -13.70 -12.89 9.64
CA SER A 411 -13.62 -14.17 10.34
C SER A 411 -14.49 -14.27 11.60
N ALA A 412 -15.01 -13.14 12.09
CA ALA A 412 -15.70 -13.00 13.38
C ALA A 412 -14.86 -13.48 14.60
N LYS A 413 -13.52 -13.57 14.48
CA LYS A 413 -12.63 -13.99 15.57
C LYS A 413 -12.32 -12.79 16.49
N PRO A 414 -12.76 -12.77 17.77
CA PRO A 414 -12.57 -11.62 18.68
C PRO A 414 -11.11 -11.23 18.87
N ALA A 415 -10.19 -12.19 18.83
CA ALA A 415 -8.76 -11.95 18.98
C ALA A 415 -8.20 -10.91 17.97
N TYR A 416 -8.74 -10.83 16.76
CA TYR A 416 -8.30 -9.82 15.80
C TYR A 416 -8.78 -8.42 16.18
N LYS A 417 -9.99 -8.28 16.74
CA LYS A 417 -10.46 -6.99 17.29
C LYS A 417 -9.56 -6.51 18.44
N GLU A 418 -9.22 -7.41 19.37
CA GLU A 418 -8.31 -7.11 20.48
C GLU A 418 -6.94 -6.67 19.98
N LYS A 419 -6.36 -7.37 18.98
CA LYS A 419 -5.08 -7.02 18.37
C LYS A 419 -5.15 -5.67 17.65
N ALA A 420 -6.23 -5.35 16.92
CA ALA A 420 -6.43 -4.05 16.28
C ALA A 420 -6.38 -2.91 17.30
N LEU A 421 -7.13 -3.05 18.40
CA LEU A 421 -7.19 -2.06 19.47
C LEU A 421 -5.85 -1.93 20.22
N ALA A 422 -5.18 -3.04 20.52
CA ALA A 422 -3.86 -3.04 21.17
C ALA A 422 -2.79 -2.37 20.27
N THR A 423 -2.78 -2.67 18.98
CA THR A 423 -1.87 -2.04 18.02
C THR A 423 -2.09 -0.53 17.95
N MET A 424 -3.35 -0.09 17.89
CA MET A 424 -3.66 1.35 17.89
C MET A 424 -3.34 2.03 19.23
N ALA A 425 -3.50 1.35 20.35
CA ALA A 425 -3.11 1.87 21.66
C ALA A 425 -1.59 2.08 21.73
N SER A 426 -0.81 1.12 21.24
CA SER A 426 0.65 1.23 21.13
C SER A 426 1.07 2.33 20.16
N PHE A 427 0.41 2.46 19.01
CA PHE A 427 0.63 3.57 18.07
C PHE A 427 0.43 4.93 18.76
N ARG A 428 -0.69 5.12 19.45
CA ARG A 428 -0.99 6.38 20.17
C ARG A 428 0.06 6.70 21.23
N LYS A 429 0.51 5.70 21.96
CA LYS A 429 1.52 5.87 23.03
C LYS A 429 2.88 6.23 22.46
N VAL A 430 3.29 5.63 21.35
CA VAL A 430 4.67 5.74 20.83
C VAL A 430 4.80 6.85 19.80
N PHE A 431 3.92 6.87 18.79
CA PHE A 431 4.06 7.79 17.66
C PHE A 431 3.22 9.06 17.79
N ALA A 432 2.08 9.00 18.46
CA ALA A 432 1.10 10.08 18.53
C ALA A 432 0.89 10.61 19.97
N SER A 433 1.85 10.41 20.86
CA SER A 433 1.81 10.94 22.24
C SER A 433 1.96 12.45 22.31
N GLN A 434 2.45 13.07 21.25
CA GLN A 434 2.63 14.52 21.10
C GLN A 434 2.31 14.95 19.65
N LYS A 435 2.19 16.24 19.43
CA LYS A 435 2.06 16.86 18.10
C LYS A 435 3.34 17.64 17.79
N PRO A 436 3.96 17.47 16.61
CA PRO A 436 3.62 16.52 15.56
C PRO A 436 3.90 15.06 15.93
N MET A 437 3.30 14.11 15.17
CA MET A 437 3.56 12.68 15.33
C MET A 437 4.98 12.32 14.93
N GLN A 438 5.48 11.21 15.48
CA GLN A 438 6.72 10.56 15.04
C GLN A 438 6.43 9.55 13.93
N TYR A 439 7.39 9.37 13.02
CA TYR A 439 7.28 8.36 11.95
C TYR A 439 8.01 7.06 12.28
N TYR A 440 9.15 7.14 12.95
CA TYR A 440 9.95 5.99 13.36
C TYR A 440 10.14 5.94 14.88
N HIS A 441 10.25 4.71 15.41
CA HIS A 441 10.63 4.46 16.79
C HIS A 441 11.61 3.29 16.87
N GLY A 442 12.80 3.52 17.41
CA GLY A 442 13.85 2.50 17.56
C GLY A 442 15.26 3.12 17.56
N SER A 443 16.29 2.25 17.59
CA SER A 443 17.68 2.65 17.80
C SER A 443 18.42 3.12 16.53
N ILE A 444 17.88 2.90 15.33
CA ILE A 444 18.59 3.14 14.07
C ILE A 444 18.33 4.54 13.52
N TYR A 445 17.12 5.06 13.71
CA TYR A 445 16.75 6.40 13.27
C TYR A 445 16.46 7.28 14.48
N PRO A 446 17.01 8.52 14.51
CA PRO A 446 16.52 9.51 15.45
C PRO A 446 15.01 9.66 15.23
N SER A 447 14.26 9.94 16.29
CA SER A 447 12.83 10.18 16.20
C SER A 447 12.56 11.28 15.17
N VAL A 448 12.00 10.91 14.00
CA VAL A 448 11.50 11.88 13.04
C VAL A 448 10.17 12.39 13.57
N THR A 449 10.17 13.63 14.02
CA THR A 449 9.04 14.23 14.76
C THR A 449 8.04 14.96 13.87
N ASP A 450 8.36 15.20 12.60
CA ASP A 450 7.50 16.01 11.72
C ASP A 450 6.75 15.10 10.74
N ALA A 451 5.69 14.45 11.24
CA ALA A 451 4.84 13.62 10.40
C ALA A 451 4.24 14.41 9.25
N ARG A 452 4.28 13.82 8.06
CA ARG A 452 3.66 14.36 6.85
C ARG A 452 2.16 14.12 6.84
N ALA A 453 1.44 14.89 6.03
CA ALA A 453 -0.02 14.80 5.93
C ALA A 453 -0.51 13.38 5.64
N GLY A 454 0.23 12.59 4.86
CA GLY A 454 -0.09 11.19 4.55
C GLY A 454 -0.18 10.29 5.79
N LEU A 455 0.72 10.43 6.78
CA LEU A 455 0.61 9.65 8.02
C LEU A 455 -0.61 10.05 8.84
N ILE A 456 -0.91 11.35 8.90
CA ILE A 456 -2.08 11.86 9.62
C ILE A 456 -3.36 11.38 8.94
N ALA A 457 -3.42 11.41 7.60
CA ALA A 457 -4.56 10.87 6.84
C ALA A 457 -4.79 9.38 7.11
N ALA A 458 -3.73 8.57 7.17
CA ALA A 458 -3.79 7.17 7.53
C ALA A 458 -4.25 6.96 8.99
N THR A 459 -3.87 7.85 9.91
CA THR A 459 -4.34 7.81 11.31
C THR A 459 -5.86 8.01 11.39
N LEU A 460 -6.40 8.99 10.65
CA LEU A 460 -7.85 9.19 10.56
C LEU A 460 -8.53 7.94 9.98
N GLN A 461 -7.99 7.38 8.91
CA GLN A 461 -8.57 6.20 8.25
C GLN A 461 -8.63 5.00 9.20
N THR A 462 -7.54 4.73 9.92
CA THR A 462 -7.49 3.63 10.90
C THR A 462 -8.45 3.88 12.07
N ALA A 463 -8.54 5.11 12.58
CA ALA A 463 -9.52 5.45 13.63
C ALA A 463 -10.96 5.21 13.16
N LEU A 464 -11.30 5.54 11.91
CA LEU A 464 -12.60 5.26 11.32
C LEU A 464 -12.86 3.76 11.13
N ASP A 465 -11.82 2.97 10.80
CA ASP A 465 -11.93 1.50 10.73
C ASP A 465 -12.18 0.90 12.12
N LEU A 466 -11.56 1.44 13.19
CA LEU A 466 -11.83 1.04 14.57
C LEU A 466 -13.22 1.47 15.05
N TYR A 467 -13.68 2.63 14.61
CA TYR A 467 -15.08 3.01 14.85
C TYR A 467 -16.05 2.00 14.23
N ASP A 468 -15.80 1.55 13.02
CA ASP A 468 -16.64 0.58 12.32
C ASP A 468 -16.77 -0.75 13.09
N ILE A 469 -15.71 -1.22 13.75
CA ILE A 469 -15.72 -2.49 14.50
C ILE A 469 -16.06 -2.36 15.99
N THR A 470 -16.26 -1.12 16.50
CA THR A 470 -16.56 -0.89 17.92
C THR A 470 -17.82 -0.08 18.15
N LEU A 471 -18.24 0.73 17.19
CA LEU A 471 -19.26 1.77 17.31
C LEU A 471 -18.97 2.80 18.42
N ASP A 472 -17.73 2.86 18.90
CA ASP A 472 -17.29 3.79 19.95
C ASP A 472 -17.00 5.17 19.36
N GLN A 473 -17.76 6.17 19.81
CA GLN A 473 -17.65 7.57 19.36
C GLN A 473 -16.27 8.19 19.66
N ALA A 474 -15.53 7.66 20.62
CA ALA A 474 -14.20 8.14 20.95
C ALA A 474 -13.22 8.05 19.74
N TRP A 475 -13.43 7.09 18.83
CA TRP A 475 -12.64 6.99 17.63
C TRP A 475 -12.95 8.08 16.61
N LEU A 476 -14.22 8.52 16.53
CA LEU A 476 -14.58 9.68 15.70
C LEU A 476 -14.02 10.98 16.29
N ASP A 477 -14.00 11.11 17.61
CA ASP A 477 -13.42 12.27 18.29
C ASP A 477 -11.89 12.32 18.07
N TYR A 478 -11.22 11.19 18.18
CA TYR A 478 -9.80 11.07 17.88
C TYR A 478 -9.46 11.40 16.41
N ALA A 479 -10.26 10.89 15.46
CA ALA A 479 -10.09 11.24 14.05
C ALA A 479 -10.29 12.75 13.81
N ASN A 480 -11.31 13.36 14.45
CA ASN A 480 -11.59 14.78 14.31
C ASN A 480 -10.47 15.67 14.92
N GLU A 481 -9.83 15.25 15.99
CA GLU A 481 -8.68 15.94 16.57
C GLU A 481 -7.54 16.08 15.56
N TRP A 482 -7.21 15.01 14.84
CA TRP A 482 -6.16 15.03 13.82
C TRP A 482 -6.61 15.72 12.52
N LEU A 483 -7.89 15.69 12.20
CA LEU A 483 -8.45 16.48 11.09
C LEU A 483 -8.26 17.98 11.32
N ILE A 484 -8.53 18.47 12.54
CA ILE A 484 -8.31 19.87 12.91
C ILE A 484 -6.82 20.23 12.81
N TYR A 485 -5.94 19.36 13.31
CA TYR A 485 -4.49 19.55 13.20
C TYR A 485 -4.02 19.66 11.73
N LEU A 486 -4.51 18.81 10.83
CA LEU A 486 -4.23 18.93 9.39
C LEU A 486 -4.70 20.27 8.80
N CYS A 487 -5.89 20.73 9.19
CA CYS A 487 -6.40 22.01 8.72
C CYS A 487 -5.52 23.18 9.13
N GLU A 488 -5.00 23.16 10.37
CA GLU A 488 -4.19 24.23 10.94
C GLU A 488 -2.75 24.25 10.41
N GLN A 489 -2.16 23.06 10.15
CA GLN A 489 -0.74 22.95 9.85
C GLN A 489 -0.41 22.69 8.40
N HIS A 490 -1.30 22.04 7.64
CA HIS A 490 -1.00 21.53 6.31
C HIS A 490 -1.85 22.14 5.18
N ILE A 491 -2.87 22.95 5.49
CA ILE A 491 -3.63 23.63 4.46
C ILE A 491 -3.09 25.06 4.27
N ILE A 492 -2.45 25.29 3.14
CA ILE A 492 -1.88 26.56 2.73
C ILE A 492 -2.55 26.98 1.41
N ASP A 493 -3.07 28.20 1.35
CA ASP A 493 -3.74 28.74 0.14
C ASP A 493 -4.83 27.79 -0.44
N ASN A 494 -5.61 27.12 0.43
CA ASN A 494 -6.59 26.07 0.11
C ASN A 494 -6.00 24.81 -0.56
N GLN A 495 -4.71 24.55 -0.40
CA GLN A 495 -4.04 23.36 -0.89
C GLN A 495 -3.56 22.51 0.30
N LEU A 496 -3.86 21.22 0.30
CA LEU A 496 -3.36 20.28 1.29
C LEU A 496 -1.94 19.87 0.91
N GLU A 497 -0.96 20.36 1.67
CA GLU A 497 0.45 20.08 1.43
C GLU A 497 0.97 18.95 2.32
N GLU A 498 1.89 18.13 1.78
CA GLU A 498 2.53 17.05 2.54
C GLU A 498 3.33 17.56 3.72
N SER A 499 4.12 18.61 3.52
CA SER A 499 4.95 19.19 4.57
C SER A 499 4.37 20.50 5.07
N PRO A 500 4.26 20.72 6.40
CA PRO A 500 3.92 22.03 6.91
C PRO A 500 5.05 23.03 6.58
N PRO A 501 4.75 24.33 6.45
CA PRO A 501 5.74 25.36 6.10
C PRO A 501 6.99 25.38 7.00
N SER A 502 6.82 25.03 8.28
CA SER A 502 7.88 25.02 9.28
C SER A 502 8.99 23.98 9.04
N CYS A 503 8.70 22.93 8.27
CA CYS A 503 9.65 21.83 8.01
C CYS A 503 9.81 21.47 6.54
N ARG A 504 9.49 22.39 5.64
CA ARG A 504 9.75 22.20 4.21
C ARG A 504 11.25 22.13 3.94
N LEU A 505 11.69 21.02 3.37
CA LEU A 505 13.06 20.85 2.87
C LEU A 505 13.24 21.47 1.48
N MET A 506 12.17 21.57 0.72
CA MET A 506 12.11 22.22 -0.59
C MET A 506 11.09 23.37 -0.57
N ASN A 507 11.41 24.46 -1.24
CA ASN A 507 10.49 25.61 -1.34
C ASN A 507 9.42 25.40 -2.43
N LEU A 508 8.72 24.25 -2.39
CA LEU A 508 7.68 23.86 -3.34
C LEU A 508 6.42 23.42 -2.58
N PRO A 509 5.21 23.86 -3.03
CA PRO A 509 3.93 23.43 -2.48
C PRO A 509 3.57 22.04 -3.04
N ILE A 510 3.86 20.97 -2.31
CA ILE A 510 3.68 19.62 -2.81
C ILE A 510 2.43 18.99 -2.19
N THR A 511 1.45 18.69 -3.05
CA THR A 511 0.24 17.94 -2.73
C THR A 511 0.35 16.51 -3.28
N ASP A 512 0.13 15.52 -2.44
CA ASP A 512 0.06 14.12 -2.85
C ASP A 512 -1.38 13.76 -3.27
N TYR A 513 -1.63 13.77 -4.56
CA TYR A 513 -2.95 13.52 -5.14
C TYR A 513 -2.99 12.36 -6.15
N ARG A 514 -1.86 11.68 -6.36
CA ARG A 514 -1.74 10.51 -7.24
C ARG A 514 -1.15 9.33 -6.50
N MET A 515 -1.66 8.15 -6.74
CA MET A 515 -1.10 6.90 -6.24
C MET A 515 0.20 6.58 -7.01
N ILE A 516 1.33 7.03 -6.47
CA ILE A 516 2.66 6.77 -7.06
C ILE A 516 3.26 5.49 -6.48
N PHE A 517 3.18 5.32 -5.16
CA PHE A 517 3.77 4.19 -4.42
C PHE A 517 2.74 3.45 -3.56
N ASP A 518 1.73 4.15 -3.10
CA ASP A 518 0.62 3.67 -2.27
C ASP A 518 -0.54 4.65 -2.46
N GLN A 519 -1.58 4.56 -1.61
CA GLN A 519 -2.69 5.51 -1.60
C GLN A 519 -2.18 6.96 -1.47
N SER A 520 -2.77 7.87 -2.21
CA SER A 520 -2.45 9.29 -2.13
C SER A 520 -3.06 9.93 -0.88
N THR A 521 -2.38 10.90 -0.30
CA THR A 521 -2.87 11.64 0.87
C THR A 521 -4.23 12.28 0.60
N LEU A 522 -4.38 12.91 -0.56
CA LEU A 522 -5.61 13.61 -0.91
C LEU A 522 -6.76 12.64 -1.19
N GLY A 523 -6.49 11.49 -1.82
CA GLY A 523 -7.48 10.43 -2.02
C GLY A 523 -7.97 9.84 -0.69
N VAL A 524 -7.05 9.52 0.22
CA VAL A 524 -7.40 9.04 1.58
C VAL A 524 -8.18 10.09 2.36
N MET A 525 -7.78 11.37 2.29
CA MET A 525 -8.52 12.44 2.97
C MET A 525 -9.92 12.64 2.38
N LYS A 526 -10.09 12.50 1.06
CA LYS A 526 -11.43 12.54 0.43
C LYS A 526 -12.35 11.46 0.98
N GLN A 527 -11.83 10.23 1.14
CA GLN A 527 -12.55 9.12 1.77
C GLN A 527 -12.89 9.42 3.24
N ASN A 528 -11.91 9.88 4.02
CA ASN A 528 -12.07 10.17 5.44
C ASN A 528 -13.11 11.27 5.68
N CYS A 529 -13.06 12.35 4.90
CA CYS A 529 -14.04 13.44 4.98
C CYS A 529 -15.46 12.95 4.71
N ALA A 530 -15.67 12.10 3.70
CA ALA A 530 -16.97 11.51 3.40
C ALA A 530 -17.47 10.64 4.56
N ARG A 531 -16.62 9.75 5.09
CA ARG A 531 -16.97 8.85 6.22
C ARG A 531 -17.29 9.64 7.49
N LEU A 532 -16.48 10.64 7.85
CA LEU A 532 -16.70 11.51 9.00
C LEU A 532 -18.04 12.28 8.89
N ALA A 533 -18.30 12.90 7.73
CA ALA A 533 -19.53 13.65 7.50
C ALA A 533 -20.77 12.75 7.63
N MET A 534 -20.74 11.56 7.01
CA MET A 534 -21.84 10.60 7.08
C MET A 534 -22.00 10.01 8.50
N ALA A 535 -20.91 9.80 9.24
CA ALA A 535 -20.95 9.39 10.64
C ALA A 535 -21.45 10.52 11.58
N GLY A 536 -21.71 11.72 11.06
CA GLY A 536 -22.31 12.84 11.79
C GLY A 536 -21.32 13.83 12.38
N ARG A 537 -20.04 13.82 11.93
CA ARG A 537 -19.04 14.81 12.34
C ARG A 537 -18.96 15.94 11.31
N LYS A 538 -18.80 17.17 11.80
CA LYS A 538 -18.64 18.34 10.91
C LYS A 538 -17.21 18.35 10.37
N VAL A 539 -17.07 18.28 9.04
CA VAL A 539 -15.79 18.49 8.35
C VAL A 539 -15.63 19.98 8.07
N PRO A 540 -14.49 20.61 8.40
CA PRO A 540 -14.23 22.01 8.10
C PRO A 540 -14.31 22.33 6.60
N ASP A 541 -14.93 23.45 6.22
CA ASP A 541 -15.07 23.87 4.81
C ASP A 541 -13.72 24.04 4.10
N GLN A 542 -12.69 24.45 4.85
CA GLN A 542 -11.32 24.56 4.35
C GLN A 542 -10.79 23.20 3.88
N MET A 543 -11.00 22.13 4.67
CA MET A 543 -10.61 20.77 4.29
C MET A 543 -11.43 20.29 3.08
N LEU A 544 -12.73 20.54 3.06
CA LEU A 544 -13.57 20.14 1.93
C LEU A 544 -13.10 20.79 0.62
N ARG A 545 -12.68 22.06 0.66
CA ARG A 545 -12.14 22.76 -0.53
C ARG A 545 -10.78 22.21 -0.94
N SER A 546 -9.86 22.01 0.01
CA SER A 546 -8.50 21.54 -0.28
C SER A 546 -8.44 20.08 -0.78
N CYS A 547 -9.48 19.28 -0.50
CA CYS A 547 -9.61 17.91 -1.00
C CYS A 547 -10.38 17.81 -2.33
N GLN A 548 -10.53 18.87 -3.10
CA GLN A 548 -11.22 18.82 -4.39
C GLN A 548 -10.22 18.73 -5.54
N LEU A 549 -10.44 17.77 -6.44
CA LEU A 549 -9.76 17.66 -7.73
C LEU A 549 -10.73 17.97 -8.87
N SER A 550 -10.24 18.63 -9.91
CA SER A 550 -11.02 18.82 -11.13
C SER A 550 -11.20 17.51 -11.88
N PHE A 551 -12.31 17.35 -12.59
CA PHE A 551 -12.54 16.18 -13.44
C PHE A 551 -11.49 16.02 -14.53
N GLU A 552 -10.88 17.12 -14.98
CA GLU A 552 -9.80 17.11 -15.95
C GLU A 552 -8.54 16.40 -15.40
N ILE A 553 -8.15 16.70 -14.16
CA ILE A 553 -7.04 16.02 -13.49
C ILE A 553 -7.33 14.53 -13.33
N LEU A 554 -8.54 14.19 -12.91
CA LEU A 554 -8.94 12.80 -12.68
C LEU A 554 -9.00 11.98 -13.97
N ASN A 555 -9.48 12.57 -15.08
CA ASN A 555 -9.52 11.91 -16.39
C ASN A 555 -8.13 11.66 -16.99
N ALA A 556 -7.11 12.42 -16.57
CA ALA A 556 -5.74 12.23 -17.08
C ALA A 556 -5.08 10.91 -16.61
N GLY A 557 -5.71 10.17 -15.67
CA GLY A 557 -5.15 8.91 -15.18
C GLY A 557 -6.03 8.23 -14.12
N SER A 558 -7.18 7.70 -14.50
CA SER A 558 -8.15 7.08 -13.57
C SER A 558 -7.54 5.97 -12.70
N VAL A 559 -6.58 5.19 -13.22
CA VAL A 559 -5.87 4.14 -12.47
C VAL A 559 -5.09 4.73 -11.28
N THR A 560 -4.48 5.91 -11.46
CA THR A 560 -3.69 6.55 -10.39
C THR A 560 -4.51 7.38 -9.40
N HIS A 561 -5.84 7.41 -9.58
CA HIS A 561 -6.78 8.16 -8.73
C HIS A 561 -7.91 7.28 -8.17
N THR A 562 -7.75 5.96 -8.15
CA THR A 562 -8.80 5.05 -7.66
C THR A 562 -9.14 5.28 -6.20
N ASP A 563 -8.18 5.68 -5.37
CA ASP A 563 -8.41 6.08 -3.98
C ASP A 563 -9.27 7.35 -3.86
N TYR A 564 -9.10 8.32 -4.76
CA TYR A 564 -9.95 9.50 -4.82
C TYR A 564 -11.37 9.16 -5.31
N LEU A 565 -11.49 8.29 -6.32
CA LEU A 565 -12.78 7.80 -6.82
C LEU A 565 -13.57 7.09 -5.73
N LEU A 566 -12.91 6.33 -4.84
CA LEU A 566 -13.54 5.76 -3.63
C LEU A 566 -14.14 6.86 -2.73
N GLY A 567 -13.46 7.99 -2.58
CA GLY A 567 -14.00 9.12 -1.84
C GLY A 567 -15.26 9.72 -2.46
N LEU A 568 -15.38 9.73 -3.80
CA LEU A 568 -16.61 10.11 -4.50
C LEU A 568 -17.72 9.08 -4.27
N LEU A 569 -17.41 7.80 -4.34
CA LEU A 569 -18.36 6.71 -4.05
C LEU A 569 -18.92 6.86 -2.63
N TYR A 570 -18.06 7.04 -1.64
CA TYR A 570 -18.53 7.20 -0.24
C TYR A 570 -19.39 8.44 -0.06
N ASN A 571 -19.03 9.55 -0.69
CA ASN A 571 -19.76 10.81 -0.53
C ASN A 571 -21.18 10.79 -1.15
N ASP A 572 -21.34 10.13 -2.28
CA ASP A 572 -22.54 10.31 -3.11
C ASP A 572 -23.33 9.01 -3.37
N LEU A 573 -22.76 7.83 -3.12
CA LEU A 573 -23.33 6.54 -3.50
C LEU A 573 -23.35 5.50 -2.37
N ALA A 574 -22.59 5.70 -1.29
CA ALA A 574 -22.49 4.71 -0.22
C ALA A 574 -23.79 4.55 0.57
N THR A 575 -24.04 3.34 1.02
CA THR A 575 -25.11 3.03 1.97
C THR A 575 -24.71 3.49 3.37
N MET A 576 -25.64 4.10 4.10
CA MET A 576 -25.47 4.48 5.51
C MET A 576 -26.43 3.68 6.38
N ILE A 577 -25.94 3.16 7.53
CA ILE A 577 -26.78 2.53 8.55
C ILE A 577 -26.88 3.46 9.75
N LEU A 578 -28.12 3.78 10.13
CA LEU A 578 -28.44 4.45 11.37
C LEU A 578 -28.56 3.41 12.49
N VAL A 579 -27.67 3.49 13.48
CA VAL A 579 -27.59 2.57 14.62
C VAL A 579 -28.06 3.29 15.89
N PRO A 580 -29.27 3.08 16.34
CA PRO A 580 -29.76 3.75 17.54
C PRO A 580 -29.08 3.23 18.81
N ALA A 581 -29.01 4.10 19.82
CA ALA A 581 -28.36 3.77 21.10
C ALA A 581 -29.01 2.55 21.78
N ASP A 582 -30.32 2.37 21.60
CA ASP A 582 -31.14 1.28 22.13
C ASP A 582 -31.31 0.10 21.16
N ALA A 583 -30.55 0.00 20.06
CA ALA A 583 -30.53 -1.19 19.23
C ALA A 583 -30.04 -2.41 20.01
N SER A 584 -30.58 -3.60 19.70
CA SER A 584 -30.22 -4.82 20.40
C SER A 584 -28.72 -5.12 20.33
N PRO A 585 -28.12 -5.64 21.42
CA PRO A 585 -26.70 -6.01 21.40
C PRO A 585 -26.33 -6.97 20.24
N ALA A 586 -27.16 -7.98 20.01
CA ALA A 586 -26.96 -8.94 18.94
C ALA A 586 -26.93 -8.28 17.55
N LEU A 587 -27.78 -7.29 17.29
CA LEU A 587 -27.78 -6.58 16.01
C LEU A 587 -26.56 -5.63 15.88
N LYS A 588 -26.16 -5.01 17.00
CA LYS A 588 -24.89 -4.22 17.02
C LYS A 588 -23.67 -5.08 16.72
N ASP A 589 -23.60 -6.30 17.29
CA ASP A 589 -22.51 -7.24 17.01
C ASP A 589 -22.46 -7.61 15.52
N GLU A 590 -23.60 -7.88 14.90
CA GLU A 590 -23.67 -8.15 13.44
C GLU A 590 -23.28 -6.92 12.61
N ILE A 591 -23.65 -5.71 13.03
CA ILE A 591 -23.25 -4.46 12.35
C ILE A 591 -21.73 -4.25 12.43
N MET A 592 -21.10 -4.57 13.56
CA MET A 592 -19.64 -4.51 13.71
C MET A 592 -18.90 -5.52 12.83
N LEU A 593 -19.56 -6.63 12.46
CA LEU A 593 -19.01 -7.65 11.56
C LEU A 593 -19.25 -7.36 10.06
N MET A 594 -19.92 -6.26 9.71
CA MET A 594 -20.07 -5.90 8.29
C MET A 594 -18.72 -5.51 7.65
N PRO A 595 -18.56 -5.65 6.33
CA PRO A 595 -17.35 -5.23 5.63
C PRO A 595 -16.98 -3.78 5.97
N LEU A 596 -15.69 -3.52 6.13
CA LEU A 596 -15.20 -2.17 6.42
C LEU A 596 -15.41 -1.24 5.21
N ARG A 597 -15.74 0.00 5.49
CA ARG A 597 -15.82 1.11 4.53
C ARG A 597 -16.95 1.04 3.50
N SER A 598 -17.46 -0.15 3.15
CA SER A 598 -18.56 -0.33 2.17
C SER A 598 -19.86 0.30 2.61
N ILE A 599 -20.15 0.22 3.91
CA ILE A 599 -21.36 0.72 4.54
C ILE A 599 -20.95 1.58 5.72
N ILE A 600 -21.39 2.82 5.73
CA ILE A 600 -21.00 3.78 6.76
C ILE A 600 -21.97 3.71 7.94
N ARG A 601 -21.45 3.49 9.13
CA ARG A 601 -22.22 3.39 10.38
C ARG A 601 -22.39 4.78 10.98
N LYS A 602 -23.62 5.11 11.40
CA LYS A 602 -23.93 6.34 12.12
C LYS A 602 -24.71 6.03 13.37
N CYS A 603 -24.08 6.20 14.53
CA CYS A 603 -24.79 6.10 15.81
C CYS A 603 -25.75 7.28 15.97
N VAL A 604 -26.99 7.00 16.38
CA VAL A 604 -28.05 7.99 16.59
C VAL A 604 -28.69 7.81 17.97
N PRO A 605 -29.40 8.82 18.52
CA PRO A 605 -30.15 8.67 19.74
C PRO A 605 -31.15 7.50 19.69
N ALA A 606 -31.60 7.04 20.86
CA ALA A 606 -32.60 5.98 20.97
C ALA A 606 -33.87 6.31 20.18
N ASN A 607 -34.37 5.32 19.43
CA ASN A 607 -35.56 5.46 18.58
C ASN A 607 -36.46 4.21 18.58
N GLY A 608 -36.50 3.47 19.69
CA GLY A 608 -37.20 2.18 19.79
C GLY A 608 -36.41 1.01 19.20
N GLY A 609 -35.08 1.11 19.15
CA GLY A 609 -34.17 0.06 18.67
C GLY A 609 -34.19 -0.17 17.16
N LYS A 610 -34.83 0.70 16.38
CA LYS A 610 -35.07 0.54 14.95
C LYS A 610 -33.84 0.93 14.14
N VAL A 611 -33.05 -0.06 13.70
CA VAL A 611 -31.94 0.13 12.78
C VAL A 611 -32.46 0.38 11.36
N THR A 612 -31.91 1.38 10.67
CA THR A 612 -32.37 1.78 9.32
C THR A 612 -31.20 1.93 8.38
N ALA A 613 -31.27 1.33 7.20
CA ALA A 613 -30.33 1.55 6.11
C ALA A 613 -30.88 2.62 5.15
N ILE A 614 -30.05 3.62 4.84
CA ILE A 614 -30.31 4.69 3.88
C ILE A 614 -29.44 4.42 2.65
N ILE A 615 -30.09 4.12 1.53
CA ILE A 615 -29.44 3.86 0.24
C ILE A 615 -29.80 5.02 -0.68
N PRO A 616 -28.83 5.74 -1.26
CA PRO A 616 -29.11 6.82 -2.18
C PRO A 616 -30.07 6.42 -3.30
N SER A 617 -31.09 7.24 -3.52
CA SER A 617 -32.14 7.01 -4.54
C SER A 617 -33.05 5.81 -4.32
N GLN A 618 -33.06 5.21 -3.14
CA GLN A 618 -33.97 4.12 -2.75
C GLN A 618 -34.72 4.46 -1.46
N PRO A 619 -35.88 3.83 -1.20
CA PRO A 619 -36.57 3.96 0.09
C PRO A 619 -35.72 3.44 1.24
N ASP A 620 -35.82 4.07 2.40
CA ASP A 620 -35.19 3.63 3.64
C ASP A 620 -35.62 2.20 3.99
N GLN A 621 -34.67 1.36 4.37
CA GLN A 621 -34.91 -0.05 4.71
C GLN A 621 -34.75 -0.27 6.22
N VAL A 622 -35.74 -0.94 6.84
CA VAL A 622 -35.61 -1.34 8.23
C VAL A 622 -34.85 -2.65 8.32
N ILE A 623 -33.84 -2.67 9.16
CA ILE A 623 -32.99 -3.82 9.42
C ILE A 623 -33.45 -4.53 10.70
N THR A 624 -33.85 -5.77 10.59
CA THR A 624 -34.39 -6.56 11.69
C THR A 624 -33.47 -7.69 12.16
N ASP A 625 -32.60 -8.16 11.28
CA ASP A 625 -31.80 -9.36 11.49
C ASP A 625 -30.53 -9.37 10.63
N ARG A 626 -29.71 -10.40 10.78
CA ARG A 626 -28.47 -10.63 10.05
C ARG A 626 -28.69 -10.77 8.54
N ASP A 627 -29.77 -11.40 8.11
CA ASP A 627 -30.04 -11.64 6.68
C ASP A 627 -30.40 -10.32 5.98
N SER A 628 -31.14 -9.44 6.65
CA SER A 628 -31.41 -8.10 6.12
C SER A 628 -30.15 -7.23 6.03
N LEU A 629 -29.20 -7.38 6.96
CA LEU A 629 -27.87 -6.74 6.86
C LEU A 629 -27.07 -7.29 5.69
N ARG A 630 -27.00 -8.61 5.53
CA ARG A 630 -26.23 -9.26 4.46
C ARG A 630 -26.69 -8.82 3.07
N ARG A 631 -28.00 -8.67 2.86
CA ARG A 631 -28.54 -8.18 1.58
C ARG A 631 -28.06 -6.79 1.17
N LEU A 632 -27.49 -6.01 2.08
CA LEU A 632 -26.95 -4.69 1.76
C LEU A 632 -25.60 -4.75 1.03
N TYR A 633 -24.83 -5.82 1.20
CA TYR A 633 -23.46 -5.95 0.64
C TYR A 633 -23.19 -7.26 -0.12
N THR A 634 -24.09 -8.21 -0.07
CA THR A 634 -24.05 -9.38 -0.98
C THR A 634 -24.92 -9.08 -2.19
N PRO A 635 -24.45 -9.42 -3.40
CA PRO A 635 -25.21 -9.21 -4.64
C PRO A 635 -26.50 -9.99 -4.69
#